data_9bb5d1328f3fcf0f215c093c789cd008
#
_entry.id   9bb5d1328f3fcf0f215c093c789cd008
#
_cell.length_a   1.000
_cell.length_b   1.000
_cell.length_c   1.000
_cell.angle_alpha   90.00
_cell.angle_beta   90.00
_cell.angle_gamma   90.00
#
_symmetry.space_group_name_H-M   'P 1'
#
loop_
_entity.id
_entity.type
_entity.pdbx_description
1 polymer ?
#
loop_
_entity_poly.entity_id
_entity_poly.type
_entity_poly.pdbx_seq_one_letter_code
_entity_poly.pdbx_strand_id
1 'polypeptide(L)'
;MKRLIYILLLGVFAACSEEDTLTPTEVKNWYVITPTENMDEVDEMIYNLYEKYGKAVFYRDTIGSEDRGWKDENGDPKLYYEVLRLDYDMTEVLNIQTRITYNPVDVSTPESKAAMMPLLKLLDEKLLAWIDGANVFVPAILVVQDMERSKKPLYVYRGFGVLGFALNGYEQPSADSLFQRIFLHEVCYSALQESLSSFHTIVTDAFESGTSVSPAIAKECWGVNYETFVPSYASWVSSVANMQSYADMKLIYQQKKEVALEWLERDDLPESERKKWENEVTLANNIITAMDKQLGNYDEYKANIEQYRPENFGLLSLKKVKETSKTSYYVPTEEEDFAAYLDAVLNYDKEEFMEMYKDFPYVQARYTLMQYVLENAGFDVERIKSEIE
;
A
#
# COMPACT_ATOMS: atom_id res chain seq x y z
N MET A 1 -14.97 63.32 -35.93
CA MET A 1 -14.33 62.18 -35.22
C MET A 1 -15.24 61.47 -34.20
N LYS A 2 -15.92 62.13 -33.31
CA LYS A 2 -16.81 61.47 -32.30
C LYS A 2 -17.94 60.61 -32.91
N ARG A 3 -18.57 61.03 -33.98
CA ARG A 3 -19.63 60.25 -34.66
C ARG A 3 -19.15 58.99 -35.36
N LEU A 4 -17.90 58.94 -35.82
CA LEU A 4 -17.31 57.76 -36.44
C LEU A 4 -17.02 56.66 -35.38
N ILE A 5 -16.66 57.04 -34.17
CA ILE A 5 -16.38 56.11 -33.07
C ILE A 5 -17.68 55.39 -32.62
N TYR A 6 -18.83 56.10 -32.61
CA TYR A 6 -20.13 55.51 -32.28
C TYR A 6 -20.62 54.53 -33.34
N ILE A 7 -20.33 54.75 -34.60
CA ILE A 7 -20.67 53.82 -35.70
C ILE A 7 -19.77 52.56 -35.62
N LEU A 8 -18.51 52.73 -35.26
CA LEU A 8 -17.58 51.59 -35.09
C LEU A 8 -17.94 50.76 -33.84
N LEU A 9 -18.36 51.40 -32.74
CA LEU A 9 -18.87 50.72 -31.54
C LEU A 9 -20.17 49.94 -31.79
N LEU A 10 -21.11 50.51 -32.55
CA LEU A 10 -22.36 49.84 -32.91
C LEU A 10 -22.11 48.64 -33.87
N GLY A 11 -21.13 48.72 -34.72
CA GLY A 11 -20.73 47.59 -35.60
C GLY A 11 -20.14 46.38 -34.84
N VAL A 12 -19.45 46.61 -33.74
CA VAL A 12 -18.89 45.53 -32.91
C VAL A 12 -19.99 44.78 -32.12
N PHE A 13 -21.06 45.47 -31.71
CA PHE A 13 -22.22 44.82 -31.05
C PHE A 13 -23.13 44.05 -32.03
N ALA A 14 -23.14 44.36 -33.29
CA ALA A 14 -23.93 43.66 -34.31
C ALA A 14 -23.22 42.38 -34.83
N ALA A 15 -21.90 42.23 -34.61
CA ALA A 15 -21.15 41.07 -35.01
C ALA A 15 -21.21 39.90 -34.01
N CYS A 16 -21.83 40.11 -32.83
CA CYS A 16 -22.01 39.09 -31.79
C CYS A 16 -23.43 38.49 -31.75
N SER A 17 -24.24 38.63 -32.78
CA SER A 17 -25.65 38.20 -32.72
C SER A 17 -25.99 36.90 -33.47
N GLU A 18 -25.00 36.17 -33.94
CA GLU A 18 -25.17 34.80 -34.37
C GLU A 18 -24.28 33.88 -33.48
N GLU A 19 -24.51 33.89 -32.19
CA GLU A 19 -24.22 32.66 -31.43
C GLU A 19 -25.29 31.67 -31.90
N ASP A 20 -24.88 30.71 -32.73
CA ASP A 20 -25.57 29.46 -32.85
C ASP A 20 -25.86 28.97 -31.44
N THR A 21 -27.14 28.81 -31.11
CA THR A 21 -27.55 28.19 -29.86
C THR A 21 -26.82 26.84 -29.80
N LEU A 22 -25.74 26.78 -29.03
CA LEU A 22 -25.06 25.54 -28.75
C LEU A 22 -26.11 24.63 -28.07
N THR A 23 -26.77 23.83 -28.92
CA THR A 23 -27.56 22.73 -28.39
C THR A 23 -26.57 21.87 -27.57
N PRO A 24 -26.82 21.67 -26.26
CA PRO A 24 -25.94 20.81 -25.48
C PRO A 24 -25.89 19.47 -26.21
N THR A 25 -24.72 19.09 -26.66
CA THR A 25 -24.52 17.75 -27.22
C THR A 25 -24.90 16.80 -26.09
N GLU A 26 -25.89 15.94 -26.31
CA GLU A 26 -26.22 14.91 -25.34
C GLU A 26 -24.96 14.08 -25.12
N VAL A 27 -24.32 14.26 -23.94
CA VAL A 27 -23.12 13.49 -23.61
C VAL A 27 -23.58 12.08 -23.36
N LYS A 28 -23.28 11.21 -24.32
CA LYS A 28 -23.58 9.77 -24.20
C LYS A 28 -22.84 9.19 -23.00
N ASN A 29 -23.59 8.57 -22.09
CA ASN A 29 -22.97 7.83 -20.99
C ASN A 29 -22.55 6.45 -21.51
N TRP A 30 -21.23 6.27 -21.71
CA TRP A 30 -20.63 5.03 -22.21
C TRP A 30 -20.53 3.94 -21.14
N TYR A 31 -20.75 4.27 -19.88
CA TYR A 31 -20.66 3.34 -18.73
C TYR A 31 -21.98 2.62 -18.44
N VAL A 32 -22.97 2.74 -19.33
CA VAL A 32 -24.23 2.00 -19.21
C VAL A 32 -24.10 0.67 -19.93
N ILE A 33 -24.24 -0.42 -19.18
CA ILE A 33 -24.31 -1.77 -19.75
C ILE A 33 -25.75 -2.07 -20.12
N THR A 34 -26.00 -2.34 -21.39
CA THR A 34 -27.34 -2.67 -21.90
C THR A 34 -27.39 -4.16 -22.24
N PRO A 35 -28.41 -4.91 -21.78
CA PRO A 35 -28.53 -6.33 -22.11
C PRO A 35 -28.83 -6.52 -23.61
N THR A 36 -28.29 -7.59 -24.17
CA THR A 36 -28.54 -8.00 -25.55
C THR A 36 -29.26 -9.35 -25.58
N GLU A 37 -29.95 -9.66 -26.68
CA GLU A 37 -30.76 -10.92 -26.78
C GLU A 37 -29.93 -12.21 -26.73
N ASN A 38 -28.62 -12.16 -26.97
CA ASN A 38 -27.72 -13.32 -27.06
C ASN A 38 -26.49 -13.14 -26.16
N MET A 39 -26.67 -12.80 -24.87
CA MET A 39 -25.60 -12.78 -23.90
C MET A 39 -25.13 -14.20 -23.58
N ASP A 40 -23.84 -14.41 -23.52
CA ASP A 40 -23.27 -15.60 -22.91
C ASP A 40 -23.18 -15.43 -21.36
N GLU A 41 -22.78 -16.50 -20.66
CA GLU A 41 -22.71 -16.50 -19.18
C GLU A 41 -21.83 -15.38 -18.61
N VAL A 42 -20.76 -14.98 -19.31
CA VAL A 42 -19.87 -13.89 -18.90
C VAL A 42 -20.58 -12.54 -19.04
N ASP A 43 -21.24 -12.30 -20.16
CA ASP A 43 -21.97 -11.05 -20.41
C ASP A 43 -23.18 -10.93 -19.46
N GLU A 44 -23.87 -12.05 -19.17
CA GLU A 44 -24.95 -12.07 -18.16
C GLU A 44 -24.41 -11.73 -16.77
N MET A 45 -23.27 -12.27 -16.37
CA MET A 45 -22.65 -11.97 -15.07
C MET A 45 -22.23 -10.51 -14.99
N ILE A 46 -21.62 -9.94 -16.05
CA ILE A 46 -21.26 -8.53 -16.15
C ILE A 46 -22.51 -7.63 -16.02
N TYR A 47 -23.59 -7.98 -16.69
CA TYR A 47 -24.85 -7.24 -16.60
C TYR A 47 -25.45 -7.29 -15.20
N ASN A 48 -25.42 -8.46 -14.55
CA ASN A 48 -25.90 -8.62 -13.17
C ASN A 48 -25.09 -7.80 -12.18
N LEU A 49 -23.75 -7.72 -12.34
CA LEU A 49 -22.88 -6.84 -11.54
C LEU A 49 -23.26 -5.37 -11.72
N TYR A 50 -23.53 -4.96 -12.97
CA TYR A 50 -23.94 -3.60 -13.26
C TYR A 50 -25.32 -3.28 -12.63
N GLU A 51 -26.31 -4.15 -12.75
CA GLU A 51 -27.63 -3.96 -12.14
C GLU A 51 -27.55 -3.89 -10.60
N LYS A 52 -26.72 -4.75 -10.00
CA LYS A 52 -26.62 -4.87 -8.54
C LYS A 52 -25.83 -3.72 -7.90
N TYR A 53 -24.73 -3.32 -8.49
CA TYR A 53 -23.77 -2.38 -7.88
C TYR A 53 -23.63 -1.06 -8.64
N GLY A 54 -24.23 -0.92 -9.83
CA GLY A 54 -24.05 0.25 -10.69
C GLY A 54 -22.61 0.42 -11.21
N LYS A 55 -21.79 -0.64 -11.19
CA LYS A 55 -20.40 -0.64 -11.62
C LYS A 55 -20.26 -1.36 -12.95
N ALA A 56 -19.87 -0.61 -13.99
CA ALA A 56 -19.67 -1.20 -15.31
C ALA A 56 -18.36 -1.99 -15.38
N VAL A 57 -18.43 -3.24 -15.81
CA VAL A 57 -17.28 -4.11 -16.04
C VAL A 57 -17.07 -4.29 -17.53
N PHE A 58 -15.85 -4.10 -18.00
CA PHE A 58 -15.46 -4.24 -19.39
C PHE A 58 -14.26 -5.19 -19.50
N TYR A 59 -14.18 -5.90 -20.62
CA TYR A 59 -13.04 -6.74 -21.00
C TYR A 59 -12.41 -6.29 -22.34
N ARG A 60 -12.85 -5.14 -22.83
CA ARG A 60 -12.24 -4.40 -23.94
C ARG A 60 -12.07 -2.97 -23.50
N ASP A 61 -10.95 -2.37 -23.86
CA ASP A 61 -10.66 -0.98 -23.53
C ASP A 61 -11.49 0.01 -24.36
N THR A 62 -11.82 -0.34 -25.59
CA THR A 62 -12.70 0.46 -26.45
C THR A 62 -14.17 0.12 -26.14
N ILE A 63 -14.82 1.02 -25.40
CA ILE A 63 -16.18 0.80 -24.88
C ILE A 63 -17.28 1.39 -25.77
N GLY A 64 -16.91 2.14 -26.79
CA GLY A 64 -17.87 2.62 -27.76
C GLY A 64 -17.27 3.48 -28.85
N SER A 65 -18.11 3.82 -29.83
CA SER A 65 -17.75 4.73 -30.91
C SER A 65 -18.95 5.56 -31.35
N GLU A 66 -18.70 6.75 -31.86
CA GLU A 66 -19.73 7.63 -32.45
C GLU A 66 -19.14 8.48 -33.57
N ASP A 67 -19.99 8.81 -34.51
CA ASP A 67 -19.67 9.80 -35.55
C ASP A 67 -19.97 11.21 -35.02
N ARG A 68 -18.90 11.98 -34.79
CA ARG A 68 -18.97 13.40 -34.38
C ARG A 68 -18.92 14.36 -35.56
N GLY A 69 -19.08 13.88 -36.79
CA GLY A 69 -18.97 14.64 -37.98
C GLY A 69 -17.53 15.04 -38.35
N TRP A 70 -16.52 14.43 -37.70
CA TRP A 70 -15.12 14.67 -38.02
C TRP A 70 -14.74 13.93 -39.31
N LYS A 71 -13.80 14.53 -40.07
CA LYS A 71 -13.25 13.92 -41.26
C LYS A 71 -11.74 13.78 -41.13
N ASP A 72 -11.21 12.75 -41.76
CA ASP A 72 -9.76 12.58 -41.88
C ASP A 72 -9.18 13.49 -42.99
N GLU A 73 -7.88 13.38 -43.24
CA GLU A 73 -7.15 14.17 -44.25
C GLU A 73 -7.65 13.92 -45.70
N ASN A 74 -8.33 12.80 -45.93
CA ASN A 74 -8.90 12.41 -47.24
C ASN A 74 -10.37 12.83 -47.36
N GLY A 75 -10.98 13.35 -46.29
CA GLY A 75 -12.38 13.74 -46.24
C GLY A 75 -13.35 12.61 -45.86
N ASP A 76 -12.83 11.44 -45.45
CA ASP A 76 -13.62 10.32 -45.00
C ASP A 76 -14.08 10.51 -43.55
N PRO A 77 -15.28 9.98 -43.12
CA PRO A 77 -15.77 10.08 -41.75
C PRO A 77 -14.78 9.47 -40.75
N LYS A 78 -14.39 10.25 -39.73
CA LYS A 78 -13.53 9.79 -38.62
C LYS A 78 -14.35 9.56 -37.39
N LEU A 79 -14.50 8.31 -36.98
CA LEU A 79 -15.19 7.94 -35.76
C LEU A 79 -14.39 8.38 -34.53
N TYR A 80 -15.11 8.88 -33.53
CA TYR A 80 -14.62 9.00 -32.17
C TYR A 80 -14.75 7.64 -31.48
N TYR A 81 -13.73 7.26 -30.70
CA TYR A 81 -13.75 6.06 -29.88
C TYR A 81 -13.59 6.46 -28.41
N GLU A 82 -14.51 5.98 -27.58
CA GLU A 82 -14.34 6.08 -26.12
C GLU A 82 -13.50 4.89 -25.65
N VAL A 83 -12.37 5.21 -25.02
CA VAL A 83 -11.37 4.21 -24.62
C VAL A 83 -11.06 4.34 -23.14
N LEU A 84 -11.21 3.24 -22.40
CA LEU A 84 -10.73 3.13 -21.02
C LEU A 84 -9.21 3.02 -21.04
N ARG A 85 -8.53 3.88 -20.26
CA ARG A 85 -7.07 3.91 -20.23
C ARG A 85 -6.58 3.71 -18.81
N LEU A 86 -5.90 2.59 -18.58
CA LEU A 86 -5.20 2.33 -17.31
C LEU A 86 -3.92 3.16 -17.19
N ASP A 87 -3.33 3.55 -18.31
CA ASP A 87 -2.07 4.30 -18.40
C ASP A 87 -2.25 5.82 -18.39
N TYR A 88 -3.46 6.32 -18.12
CA TYR A 88 -3.72 7.76 -18.10
C TYR A 88 -3.35 8.35 -16.74
N ASP A 89 -2.08 8.72 -16.61
CA ASP A 89 -1.57 9.58 -15.55
C ASP A 89 -0.77 10.72 -16.19
N MET A 90 -1.12 11.97 -15.85
CA MET A 90 -0.44 13.16 -16.38
C MET A 90 1.06 13.18 -16.03
N THR A 91 1.46 12.58 -14.92
CA THR A 91 2.85 12.48 -14.48
C THR A 91 3.60 11.35 -15.19
N GLU A 92 2.92 10.28 -15.58
CA GLU A 92 3.50 9.11 -16.23
C GLU A 92 3.60 9.24 -17.75
N VAL A 93 2.79 10.09 -18.38
CA VAL A 93 2.86 10.36 -19.83
C VAL A 93 4.25 10.82 -20.27
N LEU A 94 5.01 11.45 -19.37
CA LEU A 94 6.37 11.94 -19.62
C LEU A 94 7.45 10.89 -19.30
N ASN A 95 7.13 9.78 -18.62
CA ASN A 95 8.09 8.75 -18.25
C ASN A 95 7.70 7.37 -18.77
N ILE A 96 8.18 7.04 -19.95
CA ILE A 96 7.90 5.76 -20.64
C ILE A 96 8.30 4.53 -19.78
N GLN A 97 9.25 4.68 -18.84
CA GLN A 97 9.75 3.56 -18.03
C GLN A 97 8.80 3.17 -16.89
N THR A 98 7.93 4.08 -16.47
CA THR A 98 6.95 3.84 -15.39
C THR A 98 5.54 3.59 -15.92
N ARG A 99 5.35 3.66 -17.22
CA ARG A 99 4.06 3.47 -17.88
C ARG A 99 3.53 2.05 -17.65
N ILE A 100 2.24 1.97 -17.36
CA ILE A 100 1.54 0.68 -17.32
C ILE A 100 1.33 0.17 -18.73
N THR A 101 1.65 -1.09 -18.93
CA THR A 101 1.33 -1.84 -20.15
C THR A 101 0.42 -3.00 -19.79
N TYR A 102 -0.51 -3.33 -20.67
CA TYR A 102 -1.43 -4.44 -20.47
C TYR A 102 -1.81 -5.09 -21.80
N ASN A 103 -2.19 -6.36 -21.74
CA ASN A 103 -2.73 -7.10 -22.85
C ASN A 103 -4.24 -7.30 -22.65
N PRO A 104 -5.07 -7.13 -23.69
CA PRO A 104 -6.50 -7.40 -23.60
C PRO A 104 -6.77 -8.88 -23.36
N VAL A 105 -7.93 -9.19 -22.78
CA VAL A 105 -8.40 -10.58 -22.63
C VAL A 105 -8.62 -11.17 -24.01
N ASP A 106 -8.16 -12.41 -24.19
CA ASP A 106 -8.51 -13.19 -25.38
C ASP A 106 -9.99 -13.64 -25.30
N VAL A 107 -10.79 -13.17 -26.23
CA VAL A 107 -12.21 -13.52 -26.35
C VAL A 107 -12.52 -14.23 -27.67
N SER A 108 -11.50 -14.81 -28.30
CA SER A 108 -11.64 -15.51 -29.58
C SER A 108 -12.40 -16.82 -29.47
N THR A 109 -12.38 -17.42 -28.28
CA THR A 109 -13.17 -18.64 -27.98
C THR A 109 -14.02 -18.46 -26.73
N PRO A 110 -15.14 -19.21 -26.58
CA PRO A 110 -15.94 -19.19 -25.36
C PRO A 110 -15.14 -19.57 -24.11
N GLU A 111 -14.21 -20.51 -24.23
CA GLU A 111 -13.36 -20.99 -23.13
C GLU A 111 -12.40 -19.90 -22.67
N SER A 112 -11.74 -19.16 -23.59
CA SER A 112 -10.86 -18.03 -23.25
C SER A 112 -11.63 -16.92 -22.53
N LYS A 113 -12.85 -16.61 -23.01
CA LYS A 113 -13.73 -15.62 -22.40
C LYS A 113 -14.17 -16.06 -21.00
N ALA A 114 -14.53 -17.36 -20.83
CA ALA A 114 -14.94 -17.93 -19.55
C ALA A 114 -13.86 -17.90 -18.46
N ALA A 115 -12.60 -17.70 -18.82
CA ALA A 115 -11.50 -17.52 -17.86
C ALA A 115 -11.70 -16.31 -16.93
N MET A 116 -12.58 -15.36 -17.28
CA MET A 116 -12.96 -14.24 -16.41
C MET A 116 -13.92 -14.62 -15.27
N MET A 117 -14.65 -15.75 -15.37
CA MET A 117 -15.70 -16.09 -14.41
C MET A 117 -15.26 -16.16 -12.95
N PRO A 118 -14.06 -16.68 -12.57
CA PRO A 118 -13.61 -16.66 -11.19
C PRO A 118 -13.52 -15.22 -10.65
N LEU A 119 -12.94 -14.28 -11.42
CA LEU A 119 -12.85 -12.88 -11.05
C LEU A 119 -14.22 -12.22 -10.93
N LEU A 120 -15.12 -12.46 -11.87
CA LEU A 120 -16.48 -11.88 -11.83
C LEU A 120 -17.26 -12.35 -10.60
N LYS A 121 -17.12 -13.62 -10.21
CA LYS A 121 -17.69 -14.15 -8.96
C LYS A 121 -17.07 -13.49 -7.73
N LEU A 122 -15.74 -13.35 -7.68
CA LEU A 122 -15.06 -12.66 -6.59
C LEU A 122 -15.51 -11.20 -6.47
N LEU A 123 -15.72 -10.51 -7.61
CA LEU A 123 -16.28 -9.16 -7.65
C LEU A 123 -17.68 -9.12 -7.04
N ASP A 124 -18.55 -10.04 -7.39
CA ASP A 124 -19.94 -10.10 -6.91
C ASP A 124 -20.04 -10.48 -5.42
N GLU A 125 -19.36 -11.54 -5.04
CA GLU A 125 -19.49 -12.16 -3.72
C GLU A 125 -18.79 -11.37 -2.62
N LYS A 126 -17.65 -10.70 -2.95
CA LYS A 126 -16.81 -10.01 -1.97
C LYS A 126 -16.50 -8.57 -2.36
N LEU A 127 -15.70 -8.33 -3.40
CA LEU A 127 -15.03 -7.05 -3.61
C LEU A 127 -15.99 -5.87 -3.77
N LEU A 128 -17.01 -5.98 -4.61
CA LEU A 128 -18.00 -4.92 -4.80
C LEU A 128 -18.95 -4.81 -3.61
N ALA A 129 -19.27 -5.94 -2.97
CA ALA A 129 -20.09 -5.97 -1.78
C ALA A 129 -19.43 -5.25 -0.58
N TRP A 130 -18.10 -5.25 -0.48
CA TRP A 130 -17.35 -4.54 0.57
C TRP A 130 -17.35 -3.01 0.40
N ILE A 131 -17.52 -2.53 -0.83
CA ILE A 131 -17.57 -1.10 -1.14
C ILE A 131 -18.98 -0.60 -1.44
N ASP A 132 -19.97 -1.49 -1.38
CA ASP A 132 -21.36 -1.11 -1.57
C ASP A 132 -21.82 -0.24 -0.40
N GLY A 133 -22.28 0.98 -0.73
CA GLY A 133 -22.60 1.99 0.28
C GLY A 133 -21.43 2.82 0.81
N ALA A 134 -20.18 2.42 0.56
CA ALA A 134 -19.01 3.24 0.88
C ALA A 134 -18.87 4.43 -0.09
N ASN A 135 -18.32 5.54 0.41
CA ASN A 135 -18.03 6.72 -0.41
C ASN A 135 -16.78 6.50 -1.28
N VAL A 136 -16.89 5.52 -2.19
CA VAL A 136 -15.82 5.11 -3.08
C VAL A 136 -16.22 5.31 -4.53
N PHE A 137 -15.45 6.10 -5.24
CA PHE A 137 -15.68 6.32 -6.66
C PHE A 137 -14.92 5.28 -7.50
N VAL A 138 -15.63 4.29 -8.03
CA VAL A 138 -15.13 3.33 -9.03
C VAL A 138 -16.05 3.44 -10.24
N PRO A 139 -15.69 4.23 -11.27
CA PRO A 139 -16.58 4.49 -12.41
C PRO A 139 -16.68 3.31 -13.35
N ALA A 140 -15.58 2.58 -13.57
CA ALA A 140 -15.53 1.40 -14.41
C ALA A 140 -14.48 0.41 -13.92
N ILE A 141 -14.67 -0.85 -14.28
CA ILE A 141 -13.70 -1.93 -14.08
C ILE A 141 -13.29 -2.43 -15.48
N LEU A 142 -11.97 -2.56 -15.69
CA LEU A 142 -11.42 -3.16 -16.90
C LEU A 142 -10.68 -4.45 -16.56
N VAL A 143 -11.17 -5.57 -17.08
CA VAL A 143 -10.50 -6.86 -16.98
C VAL A 143 -9.55 -7.01 -18.14
N VAL A 144 -8.29 -7.35 -17.87
CA VAL A 144 -7.23 -7.55 -18.85
C VAL A 144 -6.56 -8.91 -18.64
N GLN A 145 -5.83 -9.39 -19.64
CA GLN A 145 -5.12 -10.66 -19.52
C GLN A 145 -3.97 -10.56 -18.52
N ASP A 146 -3.15 -9.52 -18.66
CA ASP A 146 -2.02 -9.22 -17.79
C ASP A 146 -1.77 -7.71 -17.77
N MET A 147 -1.12 -7.24 -16.71
CA MET A 147 -0.63 -5.87 -16.54
C MET A 147 0.77 -5.87 -15.98
N GLU A 148 1.58 -4.88 -16.35
CA GLU A 148 2.89 -4.66 -15.76
C GLU A 148 3.24 -3.18 -15.64
N ARG A 149 4.05 -2.85 -14.64
CA ARG A 149 4.71 -1.56 -14.48
C ARG A 149 6.21 -1.79 -14.25
N SER A 150 7.06 -1.18 -15.07
CA SER A 150 8.51 -1.35 -14.97
C SER A 150 8.93 -2.83 -14.99
N LYS A 151 8.27 -3.66 -15.82
CA LYS A 151 8.48 -5.12 -15.93
C LYS A 151 8.14 -5.92 -14.67
N LYS A 152 7.36 -5.34 -13.77
CA LYS A 152 6.81 -6.04 -12.60
C LYS A 152 5.33 -6.28 -12.83
N PRO A 153 4.82 -7.49 -12.58
CA PRO A 153 3.40 -7.77 -12.74
C PRO A 153 2.57 -6.95 -11.76
N LEU A 154 1.42 -6.47 -12.25
CA LEU A 154 0.35 -5.87 -11.47
C LEU A 154 -0.88 -6.73 -11.62
N TYR A 155 -1.64 -6.94 -10.54
CA TYR A 155 -2.85 -7.76 -10.57
C TYR A 155 -4.11 -6.93 -10.39
N VAL A 156 -4.06 -5.89 -9.58
CA VAL A 156 -5.08 -4.83 -9.49
C VAL A 156 -4.36 -3.50 -9.59
N TYR A 157 -4.93 -2.56 -10.30
CA TYR A 157 -4.39 -1.20 -10.41
C TYR A 157 -5.50 -0.19 -10.62
N ARG A 158 -5.44 0.91 -9.88
CA ARG A 158 -6.36 2.02 -10.03
C ARG A 158 -5.77 3.11 -10.91
N GLY A 159 -6.30 3.21 -12.15
CA GLY A 159 -6.07 4.34 -13.04
C GLY A 159 -7.06 5.49 -12.78
N PHE A 160 -6.93 6.56 -13.56
CA PHE A 160 -7.86 7.68 -13.53
C PHE A 160 -9.22 7.27 -14.12
N GLY A 161 -10.19 6.99 -13.26
CA GLY A 161 -11.54 6.65 -13.71
C GLY A 161 -11.74 5.18 -14.12
N VAL A 162 -10.76 4.31 -13.90
CA VAL A 162 -10.89 2.88 -14.19
C VAL A 162 -10.08 2.05 -13.20
N LEU A 163 -10.63 0.94 -12.76
CA LEU A 163 -9.95 -0.05 -11.94
C LEU A 163 -9.64 -1.28 -12.79
N GLY A 164 -8.37 -1.56 -13.00
CA GLY A 164 -7.89 -2.69 -13.79
C GLY A 164 -7.70 -3.95 -12.96
N PHE A 165 -8.10 -5.11 -13.51
CA PHE A 165 -7.82 -6.42 -12.96
C PHE A 165 -7.14 -7.31 -13.99
N ALA A 166 -6.03 -7.94 -13.64
CA ALA A 166 -5.27 -8.81 -14.52
C ALA A 166 -5.49 -10.29 -14.20
N LEU A 167 -5.99 -11.06 -15.18
CA LEU A 167 -6.34 -12.46 -15.01
C LEU A 167 -5.15 -13.35 -14.66
N ASN A 168 -3.93 -12.98 -15.06
CA ASN A 168 -2.71 -13.73 -14.69
C ASN A 168 -2.46 -13.76 -13.16
N GLY A 169 -3.17 -12.97 -12.37
CA GLY A 169 -3.20 -13.08 -10.92
C GLY A 169 -3.71 -14.44 -10.44
N TYR A 170 -4.59 -15.10 -11.19
CA TYR A 170 -5.07 -16.45 -10.90
C TYR A 170 -4.01 -17.56 -11.09
N GLU A 171 -2.88 -17.26 -11.69
CA GLU A 171 -1.70 -18.14 -11.71
C GLU A 171 -0.94 -18.14 -10.38
N GLN A 172 -1.23 -17.20 -9.48
CA GLN A 172 -0.57 -17.07 -8.19
C GLN A 172 -1.23 -17.96 -7.13
N PRO A 173 -0.46 -18.48 -6.16
CA PRO A 173 -1.04 -19.13 -4.98
C PRO A 173 -1.97 -18.17 -4.23
N SER A 174 -3.10 -18.67 -3.75
CA SER A 174 -4.09 -17.87 -3.00
C SER A 174 -4.54 -16.62 -3.77
N ALA A 175 -4.92 -16.80 -5.04
CA ALA A 175 -5.29 -15.72 -5.94
C ALA A 175 -6.40 -14.82 -5.36
N ASP A 176 -7.45 -15.40 -4.78
CA ASP A 176 -8.56 -14.62 -4.21
C ASP A 176 -8.08 -13.73 -3.06
N SER A 177 -7.28 -14.25 -2.14
CA SER A 177 -6.68 -13.46 -1.06
C SER A 177 -5.76 -12.34 -1.60
N LEU A 178 -5.00 -12.62 -2.65
CA LEU A 178 -4.17 -11.63 -3.32
C LEU A 178 -5.01 -10.49 -3.91
N PHE A 179 -6.07 -10.82 -4.66
CA PHE A 179 -6.98 -9.82 -5.23
C PHE A 179 -7.70 -9.01 -4.16
N GLN A 180 -8.19 -9.66 -3.11
CA GLN A 180 -8.87 -9.02 -1.98
C GLN A 180 -7.98 -7.94 -1.34
N ARG A 181 -6.75 -8.28 -0.99
CA ARG A 181 -5.81 -7.35 -0.32
C ARG A 181 -5.43 -6.18 -1.23
N ILE A 182 -4.99 -6.46 -2.47
CA ILE A 182 -4.59 -5.39 -3.37
C ILE A 182 -5.77 -4.48 -3.71
N PHE A 183 -6.97 -5.06 -3.94
CA PHE A 183 -8.19 -4.28 -4.18
C PHE A 183 -8.48 -3.31 -3.02
N LEU A 184 -8.45 -3.79 -1.78
CA LEU A 184 -8.70 -2.96 -0.61
C LEU A 184 -7.64 -1.86 -0.48
N HIS A 185 -6.36 -2.15 -0.72
CA HIS A 185 -5.30 -1.15 -0.70
C HIS A 185 -5.55 -0.05 -1.74
N GLU A 186 -5.78 -0.42 -2.99
CA GLU A 186 -6.01 0.52 -4.10
C GLU A 186 -7.25 1.39 -3.89
N VAL A 187 -8.34 0.76 -3.47
CA VAL A 187 -9.63 1.43 -3.33
C VAL A 187 -9.66 2.30 -2.08
N CYS A 188 -9.22 1.78 -0.93
CA CYS A 188 -9.21 2.52 0.33
C CYS A 188 -8.21 3.68 0.28
N TYR A 189 -6.99 3.47 -0.19
CA TYR A 189 -5.99 4.53 -0.29
C TYR A 189 -6.49 5.71 -1.11
N SER A 190 -7.03 5.42 -2.29
CA SER A 190 -7.58 6.47 -3.16
C SER A 190 -8.82 7.18 -2.57
N ALA A 191 -9.71 6.44 -1.90
CA ALA A 191 -10.92 7.03 -1.31
C ALA A 191 -10.61 7.89 -0.07
N LEU A 192 -9.56 7.55 0.66
CA LEU A 192 -9.24 8.14 1.96
C LEU A 192 -8.14 9.20 1.90
N GLN A 193 -7.47 9.38 0.77
CA GLN A 193 -6.27 10.21 0.61
C GLN A 193 -6.39 11.61 1.24
N GLU A 194 -7.52 12.28 1.04
CA GLU A 194 -7.78 13.60 1.65
C GLU A 194 -7.94 13.53 3.17
N SER A 195 -8.43 12.40 3.70
CA SER A 195 -8.67 12.20 5.13
C SER A 195 -7.44 11.73 5.90
N LEU A 196 -6.37 11.30 5.18
CA LEU A 196 -5.15 10.76 5.78
C LEU A 196 -4.15 11.82 6.27
N SER A 197 -4.40 13.11 6.05
CA SER A 197 -3.48 14.17 6.46
C SER A 197 -3.11 14.09 7.96
N SER A 198 -4.10 13.93 8.84
CA SER A 198 -3.84 13.80 10.29
C SER A 198 -3.12 12.50 10.63
N PHE A 199 -3.38 11.42 9.89
CA PHE A 199 -2.72 10.14 10.05
C PHE A 199 -1.23 10.22 9.74
N HIS A 200 -0.85 10.89 8.65
CA HIS A 200 0.55 11.09 8.27
C HIS A 200 1.27 12.12 9.15
N THR A 201 0.57 13.17 9.61
CA THR A 201 1.14 14.21 10.46
C THR A 201 1.68 13.65 11.79
N ILE A 202 1.07 12.62 12.37
CA ILE A 202 1.58 11.98 13.60
C ILE A 202 3.03 11.53 13.44
N VAL A 203 3.40 10.95 12.31
CA VAL A 203 4.78 10.49 12.04
C VAL A 203 5.74 11.67 11.89
N THR A 204 5.35 12.69 11.14
CA THR A 204 6.21 13.86 10.91
C THR A 204 6.45 14.62 12.20
N ASP A 205 5.45 14.79 13.05
CA ASP A 205 5.55 15.44 14.36
C ASP A 205 6.40 14.59 15.34
N ALA A 206 6.28 13.27 15.27
CA ALA A 206 7.10 12.38 16.07
C ALA A 206 8.58 12.44 15.66
N PHE A 207 8.89 12.51 14.36
CA PHE A 207 10.27 12.72 13.91
C PHE A 207 10.82 14.10 14.33
N GLU A 208 10.01 15.16 14.20
CA GLU A 208 10.40 16.51 14.63
C GLU A 208 10.72 16.56 16.13
N SER A 209 9.90 15.93 16.95
CA SER A 209 10.05 15.93 18.42
C SER A 209 11.08 14.92 18.94
N GLY A 210 11.22 13.79 18.27
CA GLY A 210 12.05 12.65 18.73
C GLY A 210 13.46 12.60 18.14
N THR A 211 13.78 13.45 17.17
CA THR A 211 15.11 13.51 16.53
C THR A 211 15.65 14.92 16.47
N SER A 212 16.87 15.08 15.96
CA SER A 212 17.52 16.40 15.81
C SER A 212 17.28 17.05 14.44
N VAL A 213 16.34 16.55 13.64
CA VAL A 213 16.07 17.10 12.31
C VAL A 213 15.20 18.35 12.36
N SER A 214 15.29 19.20 11.34
CA SER A 214 14.40 20.35 11.23
C SER A 214 12.98 19.93 10.84
N PRO A 215 11.95 20.75 11.16
CA PRO A 215 10.58 20.49 10.76
C PRO A 215 10.39 20.27 9.26
N ALA A 216 11.18 20.96 8.43
CA ALA A 216 11.14 20.80 6.97
C ALA A 216 11.59 19.41 6.53
N ILE A 217 12.64 18.85 7.16
CA ILE A 217 13.13 17.50 6.87
C ILE A 217 12.15 16.45 7.41
N ALA A 218 11.58 16.66 8.60
CA ALA A 218 10.59 15.74 9.17
C ALA A 218 9.35 15.59 8.28
N LYS A 219 8.87 16.67 7.65
CA LYS A 219 7.73 16.65 6.73
C LYS A 219 7.96 15.83 5.46
N GLU A 220 9.20 15.68 5.03
CA GLU A 220 9.60 14.94 3.83
C GLU A 220 10.15 13.55 4.19
N CYS A 221 9.67 12.94 5.28
CA CYS A 221 10.25 11.68 5.77
C CYS A 221 9.92 10.46 4.90
N TRP A 222 8.84 10.48 4.16
CA TRP A 222 8.30 9.34 3.44
C TRP A 222 9.22 8.84 2.31
N GLY A 223 9.55 7.56 2.33
CA GLY A 223 10.47 6.96 1.37
C GLY A 223 11.95 7.31 1.55
N VAL A 224 12.30 8.11 2.57
CA VAL A 224 13.67 8.58 2.83
C VAL A 224 14.45 7.56 3.65
N ASN A 225 15.77 7.51 3.46
CA ASN A 225 16.64 6.67 4.28
C ASN A 225 16.53 7.05 5.76
N TYR A 226 16.26 6.07 6.61
CA TYR A 226 16.04 6.26 8.04
C TYR A 226 17.24 6.86 8.77
N GLU A 227 18.47 6.60 8.27
CA GLU A 227 19.69 7.20 8.82
C GLU A 227 19.77 8.74 8.64
N THR A 228 18.89 9.33 7.82
CA THR A 228 18.71 10.79 7.77
C THR A 228 18.18 11.34 9.10
N PHE A 229 17.34 10.57 9.79
CA PHE A 229 16.69 10.93 11.06
C PHE A 229 17.46 10.37 12.24
N VAL A 230 17.98 9.16 12.11
CA VAL A 230 18.68 8.39 13.14
C VAL A 230 20.03 7.92 12.59
N PRO A 231 21.07 8.78 12.63
CA PRO A 231 22.39 8.44 12.14
C PRO A 231 22.93 7.16 12.80
N SER A 232 23.59 6.30 12.01
CA SER A 232 24.18 5.03 12.45
C SER A 232 23.20 3.91 12.84
N TYR A 233 21.88 4.06 12.63
CA TYR A 233 20.89 3.04 12.98
C TYR A 233 21.21 1.67 12.36
N ALA A 234 21.50 1.61 11.06
CA ALA A 234 21.87 0.38 10.37
C ALA A 234 23.17 -0.25 10.93
N SER A 235 24.10 0.59 11.34
CA SER A 235 25.37 0.15 11.98
C SER A 235 25.11 -0.48 13.36
N TRP A 236 24.26 0.14 14.18
CA TRP A 236 23.89 -0.43 15.49
C TRP A 236 23.19 -1.77 15.32
N VAL A 237 22.20 -1.87 14.43
CA VAL A 237 21.46 -3.11 14.16
C VAL A 237 22.40 -4.23 13.70
N SER A 238 23.29 -3.92 12.77
CA SER A 238 24.30 -4.89 12.28
C SER A 238 25.29 -5.32 13.38
N SER A 239 25.75 -4.37 14.19
CA SER A 239 26.69 -4.64 15.28
C SER A 239 26.06 -5.52 16.36
N VAL A 240 24.84 -5.20 16.80
CA VAL A 240 24.12 -6.03 17.79
C VAL A 240 23.88 -7.44 17.23
N ALA A 241 23.46 -7.57 15.99
CA ALA A 241 23.27 -8.89 15.35
C ALA A 241 24.58 -9.73 15.31
N ASN A 242 25.72 -9.09 15.01
CA ASN A 242 27.03 -9.76 14.97
C ASN A 242 27.54 -10.14 16.37
N MET A 243 27.17 -9.38 17.41
CA MET A 243 27.60 -9.61 18.79
C MET A 243 26.65 -10.52 19.56
N GLN A 244 25.48 -10.86 19.02
CA GLN A 244 24.44 -11.64 19.72
C GLN A 244 24.95 -12.97 20.27
N SER A 245 25.77 -13.70 19.52
CA SER A 245 26.34 -14.98 19.94
C SER A 245 27.27 -14.84 21.17
N TYR A 246 27.97 -13.71 21.30
CA TYR A 246 28.80 -13.43 22.46
C TYR A 246 27.96 -13.09 23.68
N ALA A 247 26.86 -12.37 23.49
CA ALA A 247 25.90 -12.06 24.54
C ALA A 247 25.24 -13.34 25.11
N ASP A 248 24.81 -14.23 24.20
CA ASP A 248 24.20 -15.51 24.56
C ASP A 248 25.20 -16.39 25.33
N MET A 249 26.45 -16.46 24.86
CA MET A 249 27.51 -17.20 25.56
C MET A 249 27.81 -16.63 26.94
N LYS A 250 27.89 -15.30 27.09
CA LYS A 250 28.04 -14.63 28.40
C LYS A 250 26.94 -15.03 29.35
N LEU A 251 25.68 -14.99 28.94
CA LEU A 251 24.53 -15.36 29.76
C LEU A 251 24.60 -16.80 30.23
N ILE A 252 24.96 -17.75 29.32
CA ILE A 252 25.11 -19.16 29.68
C ILE A 252 26.17 -19.35 30.77
N TYR A 253 27.32 -18.66 30.65
CA TYR A 253 28.38 -18.79 31.66
C TYR A 253 28.09 -18.01 32.94
N GLN A 254 27.30 -16.95 32.92
CA GLN A 254 26.76 -16.32 34.12
C GLN A 254 25.87 -17.28 34.92
N GLN A 255 24.93 -17.95 34.25
CA GLN A 255 24.07 -18.99 34.89
C GLN A 255 24.90 -20.16 35.44
N LYS A 256 25.90 -20.68 34.69
CA LYS A 256 26.80 -21.73 35.17
C LYS A 256 27.56 -21.29 36.41
N LYS A 257 28.03 -20.03 36.45
CA LYS A 257 28.74 -19.47 37.60
C LYS A 257 27.81 -19.40 38.83
N GLU A 258 26.56 -18.93 38.66
CA GLU A 258 25.58 -18.88 39.75
C GLU A 258 25.34 -20.27 40.36
N VAL A 259 25.08 -21.26 39.52
CA VAL A 259 24.94 -22.66 39.94
C VAL A 259 26.19 -23.16 40.68
N ALA A 260 27.38 -22.86 40.18
CA ALA A 260 28.63 -23.28 40.83
C ALA A 260 28.82 -22.60 42.18
N LEU A 261 28.44 -21.33 42.34
CA LEU A 261 28.47 -20.60 43.60
C LEU A 261 27.47 -21.17 44.61
N GLU A 262 26.25 -21.51 44.23
CA GLU A 262 25.25 -22.17 45.10
C GLU A 262 25.76 -23.51 45.64
N TRP A 263 26.46 -24.31 44.81
CA TRP A 263 27.11 -25.55 45.27
C TRP A 263 28.21 -25.28 46.29
N LEU A 264 29.01 -24.24 46.12
CA LEU A 264 30.11 -23.89 47.01
C LEU A 264 29.64 -23.37 48.39
N GLU A 265 28.40 -22.89 48.50
CA GLU A 265 27.78 -22.44 49.75
C GLU A 265 27.38 -23.65 50.66
N ARG A 266 27.42 -24.88 50.17
CA ARG A 266 27.03 -26.06 50.95
C ARG A 266 28.15 -26.48 51.89
N ASP A 267 27.86 -26.58 53.18
CA ASP A 267 28.79 -26.97 54.22
C ASP A 267 29.20 -28.46 54.13
N ASP A 268 28.36 -29.32 53.53
CA ASP A 268 28.56 -30.76 53.39
C ASP A 268 29.32 -31.17 52.13
N LEU A 269 29.86 -30.22 51.34
CA LEU A 269 30.50 -30.50 50.07
C LEU A 269 31.90 -31.12 50.25
N PRO A 270 32.19 -32.33 49.71
CA PRO A 270 33.51 -32.93 49.71
C PRO A 270 34.58 -32.05 49.06
N GLU A 271 35.79 -32.09 49.57
CA GLU A 271 36.92 -31.27 49.10
C GLU A 271 37.20 -31.46 47.58
N SER A 272 37.08 -32.68 47.08
CA SER A 272 37.23 -32.96 45.64
C SER A 272 36.17 -32.32 44.80
N GLU A 273 34.93 -32.25 45.27
CA GLU A 273 33.82 -31.58 44.57
C GLU A 273 33.91 -30.06 44.73
N ARG A 274 34.32 -29.56 45.90
CA ARG A 274 34.58 -28.15 46.11
C ARG A 274 35.59 -27.62 45.08
N LYS A 275 36.69 -28.30 44.88
CA LYS A 275 37.70 -27.92 43.92
C LYS A 275 37.19 -27.93 42.45
N LYS A 276 36.28 -28.86 42.13
CA LYS A 276 35.62 -28.90 40.84
C LYS A 276 34.77 -27.64 40.60
N TRP A 277 33.96 -27.26 41.57
CA TRP A 277 33.11 -26.07 41.43
C TRP A 277 33.90 -24.77 41.45
N GLU A 278 35.00 -24.67 42.22
CA GLU A 278 35.96 -23.54 42.16
C GLU A 278 36.57 -23.39 40.74
N ASN A 279 36.90 -24.50 40.10
CA ASN A 279 37.40 -24.48 38.72
C ASN A 279 36.31 -24.02 37.72
N GLU A 280 35.06 -24.45 37.91
CA GLU A 280 33.93 -23.99 37.09
C GLU A 280 33.70 -22.48 37.26
N VAL A 281 33.76 -21.91 38.45
CA VAL A 281 33.69 -20.48 38.70
C VAL A 281 34.84 -19.76 38.01
N THR A 282 36.05 -20.30 38.08
CA THR A 282 37.22 -19.70 37.43
C THR A 282 37.09 -19.70 35.91
N LEU A 283 36.65 -20.83 35.34
CA LEU A 283 36.40 -20.96 33.90
C LEU A 283 35.33 -19.98 33.45
N ALA A 284 34.21 -19.92 34.15
CA ALA A 284 33.12 -19.00 33.85
C ALA A 284 33.56 -17.54 33.88
N ASN A 285 34.31 -17.12 34.89
CA ASN A 285 34.88 -15.77 34.99
C ASN A 285 35.78 -15.43 33.80
N ASN A 286 36.65 -16.34 33.38
CA ASN A 286 37.55 -16.13 32.24
C ASN A 286 36.75 -15.93 30.92
N ILE A 287 35.73 -16.77 30.73
CA ILE A 287 34.89 -16.68 29.51
C ILE A 287 34.03 -15.41 29.55
N ILE A 288 33.42 -15.09 30.67
CA ILE A 288 32.63 -13.85 30.83
C ILE A 288 33.51 -12.63 30.50
N THR A 289 34.72 -12.56 31.05
CA THR A 289 35.67 -11.47 30.77
C THR A 289 36.07 -11.40 29.30
N ALA A 290 36.25 -12.54 28.65
CA ALA A 290 36.53 -12.58 27.21
C ALA A 290 35.33 -12.09 26.39
N MET A 291 34.11 -12.49 26.76
CA MET A 291 32.87 -12.03 26.10
C MET A 291 32.62 -10.55 26.31
N ASP A 292 32.85 -10.02 27.52
CA ASP A 292 32.75 -8.59 27.81
C ASP A 292 33.64 -7.74 26.90
N LYS A 293 34.84 -8.23 26.62
CA LYS A 293 35.74 -7.56 25.67
C LYS A 293 35.22 -7.58 24.23
N GLN A 294 34.50 -8.63 23.82
CA GLN A 294 33.92 -8.75 22.47
C GLN A 294 32.63 -7.92 22.35
N LEU A 295 31.88 -7.79 23.43
CA LEU A 295 30.61 -7.07 23.44
C LEU A 295 30.79 -5.55 23.31
N GLY A 296 31.88 -4.98 23.87
CA GLY A 296 32.16 -3.54 23.71
C GLY A 296 30.92 -2.67 24.00
N ASN A 297 30.42 -2.00 22.97
CA ASN A 297 29.27 -1.11 23.04
C ASN A 297 27.91 -1.83 22.80
N TYR A 298 27.83 -3.13 22.98
CA TYR A 298 26.61 -3.91 22.69
C TYR A 298 25.37 -3.34 23.39
N ASP A 299 25.46 -3.10 24.70
CA ASP A 299 24.32 -2.59 25.49
C ASP A 299 23.94 -1.17 25.10
N GLU A 300 24.91 -0.32 24.77
CA GLU A 300 24.69 1.05 24.25
C GLU A 300 23.95 0.99 22.89
N TYR A 301 24.43 0.16 21.96
CA TYR A 301 23.79 0.02 20.65
C TYR A 301 22.38 -0.55 20.77
N LYS A 302 22.17 -1.51 21.66
CA LYS A 302 20.85 -2.06 21.94
C LYS A 302 19.90 -1.00 22.52
N ALA A 303 20.37 -0.18 23.46
CA ALA A 303 19.59 0.93 24.02
C ALA A 303 19.26 1.98 22.95
N ASN A 304 20.21 2.31 22.07
CA ASN A 304 19.97 3.23 20.97
C ASN A 304 18.95 2.68 19.96
N ILE A 305 19.02 1.38 19.61
CA ILE A 305 18.03 0.75 18.75
C ILE A 305 16.63 0.82 19.41
N GLU A 306 16.53 0.54 20.70
CA GLU A 306 15.24 0.59 21.42
C GLU A 306 14.69 2.02 21.50
N GLN A 307 15.54 3.01 21.75
CA GLN A 307 15.16 4.42 21.77
C GLN A 307 14.63 4.91 20.42
N TYR A 308 15.21 4.43 19.33
CA TYR A 308 14.89 4.85 17.97
C TYR A 308 14.17 3.76 17.17
N ARG A 309 13.38 2.94 17.81
CA ARG A 309 12.49 1.98 17.12
C ARG A 309 11.48 2.74 16.26
N PRO A 310 11.14 2.22 15.06
CA PRO A 310 10.14 2.84 14.19
C PRO A 310 8.79 3.07 14.88
N GLU A 311 8.42 2.20 15.82
CA GLU A 311 7.17 2.29 16.57
C GLU A 311 7.12 3.54 17.48
N ASN A 312 8.26 4.04 17.94
CA ASN A 312 8.35 5.31 18.68
C ASN A 312 8.00 6.54 17.82
N PHE A 313 8.01 6.38 16.49
CA PHE A 313 7.60 7.40 15.53
C PHE A 313 6.26 7.10 14.89
N GLY A 314 5.54 6.10 15.38
CA GLY A 314 4.24 5.70 14.87
C GLY A 314 4.29 4.84 13.60
N LEU A 315 5.46 4.29 13.23
CA LEU A 315 5.59 3.37 12.11
C LEU A 315 5.50 1.93 12.58
N LEU A 316 4.82 1.05 11.86
CA LEU A 316 4.78 -0.38 12.18
C LEU A 316 6.08 -1.10 11.81
N SER A 317 6.78 -0.62 10.80
CA SER A 317 8.06 -1.18 10.36
C SER A 317 8.82 -0.20 9.48
N LEU A 318 10.10 -0.49 9.23
CA LEU A 318 10.92 0.16 8.22
C LEU A 318 11.03 -0.73 6.99
N LYS A 319 11.09 -0.13 5.82
CA LYS A 319 11.40 -0.82 4.57
C LYS A 319 12.89 -1.20 4.56
N LYS A 320 13.17 -2.49 4.52
CA LYS A 320 14.53 -3.03 4.52
C LYS A 320 14.98 -3.32 3.10
N VAL A 321 16.05 -2.67 2.68
CA VAL A 321 16.69 -2.88 1.38
C VAL A 321 18.06 -3.51 1.58
N LYS A 322 18.25 -4.71 1.04
CA LYS A 322 19.52 -5.42 1.12
C LYS A 322 20.29 -5.22 -0.19
N GLU A 323 21.35 -4.45 -0.14
CA GLU A 323 22.36 -4.41 -1.18
C GLU A 323 23.43 -5.48 -0.93
N THR A 324 24.34 -5.71 -1.88
CA THR A 324 25.30 -6.84 -1.86
C THR A 324 26.04 -7.01 -0.52
N SER A 325 26.39 -5.94 0.16
CA SER A 325 27.13 -5.97 1.43
C SER A 325 26.53 -5.12 2.55
N LYS A 326 25.54 -4.29 2.25
CA LYS A 326 24.93 -3.34 3.21
C LYS A 326 23.41 -3.53 3.24
N THR A 327 22.84 -3.48 4.43
CA THR A 327 21.41 -3.34 4.63
C THR A 327 21.11 -1.90 4.96
N SER A 328 20.21 -1.27 4.21
CA SER A 328 19.71 0.08 4.45
C SER A 328 18.24 0.01 4.90
N TYR A 329 17.85 0.94 5.74
CA TYR A 329 16.50 1.07 6.26
C TYR A 329 15.90 2.37 5.74
N TYR A 330 14.66 2.31 5.28
CA TYR A 330 13.93 3.46 4.77
C TYR A 330 12.61 3.60 5.53
N VAL A 331 12.19 4.82 5.75
CA VAL A 331 10.80 5.09 6.11
C VAL A 331 9.94 4.60 4.95
N PRO A 332 8.84 3.87 5.18
CA PRO A 332 7.95 3.48 4.09
C PRO A 332 7.42 4.71 3.34
N THR A 333 6.93 4.56 2.14
CA THR A 333 6.13 5.61 1.49
C THR A 333 4.79 5.77 2.21
N GLU A 334 4.08 6.88 2.00
CA GLU A 334 2.74 7.08 2.57
C GLU A 334 1.79 5.94 2.23
N GLU A 335 1.85 5.44 1.01
CA GLU A 335 1.03 4.32 0.53
C GLU A 335 1.43 2.98 1.19
N GLU A 336 2.74 2.67 1.29
CA GLU A 336 3.23 1.46 1.96
C GLU A 336 2.87 1.46 3.46
N ASP A 337 2.94 2.61 4.10
CA ASP A 337 2.59 2.79 5.51
C ASP A 337 1.08 2.70 5.74
N PHE A 338 0.28 3.32 4.85
CA PHE A 338 -1.16 3.15 4.84
C PHE A 338 -1.56 1.68 4.71
N ALA A 339 -0.98 0.96 3.74
CA ALA A 339 -1.25 -0.45 3.51
C ALA A 339 -0.94 -1.29 4.77
N ALA A 340 0.17 -1.02 5.45
CA ALA A 340 0.53 -1.72 6.68
C ALA A 340 -0.50 -1.50 7.81
N TYR A 341 -1.03 -0.29 7.97
CA TYR A 341 -2.07 0.00 8.95
C TYR A 341 -3.45 -0.53 8.55
N LEU A 342 -3.78 -0.50 7.26
CA LEU A 342 -5.00 -1.16 6.76
C LEU A 342 -4.95 -2.65 7.05
N ASP A 343 -3.84 -3.32 6.73
CA ASP A 343 -3.63 -4.73 7.05
C ASP A 343 -3.72 -4.99 8.57
N ALA A 344 -3.17 -4.09 9.40
CA ALA A 344 -3.28 -4.22 10.84
C ALA A 344 -4.74 -4.13 11.32
N VAL A 345 -5.52 -3.18 10.82
CA VAL A 345 -6.95 -3.04 11.16
C VAL A 345 -7.75 -4.27 10.70
N LEU A 346 -7.41 -4.85 9.56
CA LEU A 346 -8.12 -6.02 9.02
C LEU A 346 -7.73 -7.35 9.67
N ASN A 347 -6.50 -7.47 10.22
CA ASN A 347 -6.00 -8.75 10.76
C ASN A 347 -6.03 -8.85 12.28
N TYR A 348 -6.16 -7.74 13.01
CA TYR A 348 -6.12 -7.74 14.48
C TYR A 348 -7.38 -7.12 15.06
N ASP A 349 -7.85 -7.68 16.18
CA ASP A 349 -8.84 -7.00 17.01
C ASP A 349 -8.20 -5.80 17.71
N LYS A 350 -9.03 -4.79 17.99
CA LYS A 350 -8.53 -3.56 18.60
C LYS A 350 -7.83 -3.79 19.93
N GLU A 351 -8.41 -4.61 20.79
CA GLU A 351 -7.84 -4.93 22.11
C GLU A 351 -6.52 -5.66 22.00
N GLU A 352 -6.42 -6.61 21.06
CA GLU A 352 -5.18 -7.34 20.77
C GLU A 352 -4.09 -6.40 20.26
N PHE A 353 -4.42 -5.56 19.28
CA PHE A 353 -3.47 -4.58 18.73
C PHE A 353 -3.00 -3.58 19.80
N MET A 354 -3.92 -3.07 20.64
CA MET A 354 -3.57 -2.12 21.72
C MET A 354 -2.65 -2.74 22.76
N GLU A 355 -2.84 -4.03 23.13
CA GLU A 355 -1.94 -4.72 24.05
C GLU A 355 -0.57 -4.99 23.39
N MET A 356 -0.54 -5.38 22.11
CA MET A 356 0.70 -5.60 21.36
C MET A 356 1.58 -4.35 21.30
N TYR A 357 0.96 -3.18 21.15
CA TYR A 357 1.64 -1.88 21.03
C TYR A 357 1.41 -0.96 22.23
N LYS A 358 1.22 -1.50 23.44
CA LYS A 358 0.89 -0.73 24.65
C LYS A 358 1.89 0.35 25.02
N ASP A 359 3.16 0.15 24.68
CA ASP A 359 4.25 1.08 24.96
C ASP A 359 4.46 2.13 23.83
N PHE A 360 3.63 2.08 22.74
CA PHE A 360 3.79 2.90 21.54
C PHE A 360 2.54 3.74 21.25
N PRO A 361 2.35 4.85 21.94
CA PRO A 361 1.11 5.64 21.86
C PRO A 361 0.83 6.19 20.45
N TYR A 362 1.86 6.50 19.67
CA TYR A 362 1.67 6.98 18.29
C TYR A 362 1.14 5.87 17.37
N VAL A 363 1.60 4.64 17.55
CA VAL A 363 1.08 3.47 16.82
C VAL A 363 -0.39 3.23 17.16
N GLN A 364 -0.74 3.27 18.44
CA GLN A 364 -2.13 3.10 18.92
C GLN A 364 -3.06 4.21 18.38
N ALA A 365 -2.60 5.46 18.42
CA ALA A 365 -3.35 6.60 17.89
C ALA A 365 -3.62 6.46 16.40
N ARG A 366 -2.62 6.04 15.63
CA ARG A 366 -2.73 5.84 14.19
C ARG A 366 -3.64 4.67 13.82
N TYR A 367 -3.58 3.56 14.56
CA TYR A 367 -4.52 2.44 14.37
C TYR A 367 -5.97 2.90 14.59
N THR A 368 -6.22 3.60 15.69
CA THR A 368 -7.56 4.13 16.01
C THR A 368 -8.05 5.10 14.94
N LEU A 369 -7.17 5.97 14.44
CA LEU A 369 -7.50 6.92 13.40
C LEU A 369 -7.79 6.23 12.06
N MET A 370 -7.02 5.19 11.71
CA MET A 370 -7.26 4.40 10.49
C MET A 370 -8.64 3.73 10.54
N GLN A 371 -8.97 3.06 11.65
CA GLN A 371 -10.29 2.46 11.84
C GLN A 371 -11.41 3.50 11.70
N TYR A 372 -11.28 4.65 12.36
CA TYR A 372 -12.25 5.75 12.29
C TYR A 372 -12.43 6.29 10.87
N VAL A 373 -11.35 6.45 10.12
CA VAL A 373 -11.41 6.98 8.74
C VAL A 373 -12.08 5.98 7.80
N LEU A 374 -11.81 4.68 7.95
CA LEU A 374 -12.49 3.62 7.18
C LEU A 374 -14.00 3.60 7.47
N GLU A 375 -14.40 3.59 8.74
CA GLU A 375 -15.81 3.58 9.16
C GLU A 375 -16.56 4.83 8.67
N ASN A 376 -15.94 6.02 8.75
CA ASN A 376 -16.52 7.26 8.24
C ASN A 376 -16.68 7.29 6.71
N ALA A 377 -15.81 6.58 5.99
CA ALA A 377 -15.96 6.41 4.55
C ALA A 377 -17.04 5.39 4.18
N GLY A 378 -17.66 4.73 5.16
CA GLY A 378 -18.75 3.78 4.99
C GLY A 378 -18.28 2.33 4.76
N PHE A 379 -17.02 2.00 5.05
CA PHE A 379 -16.57 0.61 5.01
C PHE A 379 -17.09 -0.15 6.25
N ASP A 380 -17.68 -1.30 6.02
CA ASP A 380 -18.02 -2.26 7.09
C ASP A 380 -16.77 -3.08 7.43
N VAL A 381 -15.92 -2.52 8.30
CA VAL A 381 -14.62 -3.10 8.67
C VAL A 381 -14.79 -4.50 9.28
N GLU A 382 -15.79 -4.70 10.14
CA GLU A 382 -16.03 -5.99 10.80
C GLU A 382 -16.47 -7.08 9.82
N ARG A 383 -17.31 -6.71 8.85
CA ARG A 383 -17.68 -7.62 7.77
C ARG A 383 -16.46 -7.99 6.92
N ILE A 384 -15.67 -7.01 6.51
CA ILE A 384 -14.46 -7.26 5.70
C ILE A 384 -13.50 -8.18 6.45
N LYS A 385 -13.24 -7.93 7.74
CA LYS A 385 -12.40 -8.80 8.61
C LYS A 385 -12.90 -10.24 8.64
N SER A 386 -14.21 -10.44 8.70
CA SER A 386 -14.80 -11.78 8.77
C SER A 386 -14.77 -12.55 7.45
N GLU A 387 -14.67 -11.86 6.32
CA GLU A 387 -14.76 -12.43 4.96
C GLU A 387 -13.39 -12.46 4.24
N ILE A 388 -12.39 -11.69 4.69
CA ILE A 388 -11.06 -11.66 4.08
C ILE A 388 -10.29 -12.95 4.39
N GLU A 389 -9.59 -13.49 3.37
CA GLU A 389 -8.80 -14.73 3.48
C GLU A 389 -7.29 -14.47 3.64
#